data_2d4d63e4450b491dd6a1b576c78528f2
#
_entry.id   2d4d63e4450b491dd6a1b576c78528f2
#
_cell.length_a   1.000
_cell.length_b   1.000
_cell.length_c   1.000
_cell.angle_alpha   90.00
_cell.angle_beta   90.00
_cell.angle_gamma   90.00
#
_symmetry.space_group_name_H-M   'P 1'
#
loop_
_entity.id
_entity.type
_entity.pdbx_description
1 polymer ?
#
loop_
_entity_poly.entity_id
_entity_poly.type
_entity_poly.pdbx_seq_one_letter_code
_entity_poly.pdbx_strand_id
1 'polypeptide(L)'
;PSRGLGDVYKRQASGLSMPIGFKNGTDGSVATAINAMEAAARPHHFLGISQQGNAAIVSTTGNPDGHLVLRGGKDGPNYALAAVEAAAAQLARDGLPARLMVDCSHGNSNKDYRRQSAVLSEVADQVRAGSVHVMGVMLESHLVAGNQKIPADLSALTYGQSITDACIDLPTTLGLLEELAGAVRAVREQQLAAV
;
A
#
# COMPACT_ATOMS: atom_id res chain seq x y z
N PRO A 1 2.27 -27.60 14.30
CA PRO A 1 1.95 -26.78 13.14
C PRO A 1 2.66 -25.45 13.33
N SER A 2 3.67 -25.16 12.49
CA SER A 2 4.37 -23.89 12.47
C SER A 2 3.34 -22.81 12.09
N ARG A 3 2.96 -21.98 13.06
CA ARG A 3 2.22 -20.76 12.77
C ARG A 3 3.13 -19.87 11.95
N GLY A 4 2.81 -19.69 10.65
CA GLY A 4 3.66 -18.97 9.73
C GLY A 4 3.85 -17.50 10.13
N LEU A 5 4.89 -16.85 9.59
CA LEU A 5 5.18 -15.41 9.77
C LEU A 5 3.93 -14.53 9.58
N GLY A 6 2.97 -14.93 8.73
CA GLY A 6 1.71 -14.24 8.54
C GLY A 6 0.87 -14.08 9.82
N ASP A 7 0.91 -15.04 10.75
CA ASP A 7 0.17 -14.94 12.02
C ASP A 7 0.80 -13.92 12.98
N VAL A 8 2.11 -13.71 12.90
CA VAL A 8 2.81 -12.72 13.73
C VAL A 8 2.42 -11.31 13.31
N TYR A 9 2.44 -11.00 12.01
CA TYR A 9 2.08 -9.68 11.49
C TYR A 9 0.62 -9.30 11.75
N LYS A 10 -0.30 -10.25 11.62
CA LYS A 10 -1.74 -10.03 11.93
C LYS A 10 -1.95 -9.62 13.38
N ARG A 11 -1.25 -10.27 14.32
CA ARG A 11 -1.32 -9.95 15.74
C ARG A 11 -0.68 -8.60 16.06
N GLN A 12 0.47 -8.28 15.45
CA GLN A 12 1.08 -6.97 15.59
C GLN A 12 0.15 -5.88 15.06
N ALA A 13 -0.42 -6.05 13.86
CA ALA A 13 -1.36 -5.10 13.28
C ALA A 13 -2.59 -4.87 14.17
N SER A 14 -3.11 -5.91 14.84
CA SER A 14 -4.27 -5.80 15.75
C SER A 14 -4.00 -4.95 17.00
N GLY A 15 -2.76 -4.72 17.36
CA GLY A 15 -2.34 -3.92 18.51
C GLY A 15 -1.93 -2.48 18.18
N LEU A 16 -1.95 -2.10 16.90
CA LEU A 16 -1.57 -0.75 16.46
C LEU A 16 -2.79 0.17 16.42
N SER A 17 -2.57 1.43 16.77
CA SER A 17 -3.58 2.50 16.74
C SER A 17 -3.50 3.37 15.49
N MET A 18 -2.97 2.82 14.39
CA MET A 18 -2.79 3.52 13.12
C MET A 18 -3.28 2.64 11.95
N PRO A 19 -3.69 3.22 10.81
CA PRO A 19 -4.04 2.46 9.61
C PRO A 19 -2.89 1.59 9.13
N ILE A 20 -3.19 0.33 8.78
CA ILE A 20 -2.22 -0.66 8.28
C ILE A 20 -2.65 -1.13 6.89
N GLY A 21 -1.72 -1.00 5.93
CA GLY A 21 -1.90 -1.52 4.57
C GLY A 21 -1.50 -2.99 4.46
N PHE A 22 -2.38 -3.81 3.88
CA PHE A 22 -2.13 -5.21 3.58
C PHE A 22 -2.00 -5.39 2.07
N LYS A 23 -0.79 -5.69 1.60
CA LYS A 23 -0.53 -5.90 0.17
C LYS A 23 -1.08 -7.25 -0.28
N ASN A 24 -1.66 -7.30 -1.49
CA ASN A 24 -2.01 -8.57 -2.13
C ASN A 24 -0.79 -9.48 -2.29
N GLY A 25 -1.02 -10.78 -2.43
CA GLY A 25 0.01 -11.77 -2.65
C GLY A 25 0.82 -11.52 -3.94
N THR A 26 2.02 -12.09 -4.01
CA THR A 26 2.87 -12.00 -5.22
C THR A 26 2.26 -12.71 -6.44
N ASP A 27 1.29 -13.59 -6.22
CA ASP A 27 0.43 -14.21 -7.22
C ASP A 27 -0.69 -13.30 -7.74
N GLY A 28 -0.85 -12.10 -7.17
CA GLY A 28 -1.93 -11.16 -7.48
C GLY A 28 -3.21 -11.35 -6.66
N SER A 29 -3.32 -12.44 -5.88
CA SER A 29 -4.51 -12.73 -5.08
C SER A 29 -4.69 -11.74 -3.93
N VAL A 30 -5.89 -11.16 -3.83
CA VAL A 30 -6.28 -10.26 -2.72
C VAL A 30 -6.81 -11.02 -1.50
N ALA A 31 -7.20 -12.28 -1.65
CA ALA A 31 -7.83 -13.06 -0.59
C ALA A 31 -6.97 -13.17 0.69
N THR A 32 -5.66 -13.37 0.54
CA THR A 32 -4.74 -13.44 1.69
C THR A 32 -4.67 -12.11 2.45
N ALA A 33 -4.68 -10.97 1.74
CA ALA A 33 -4.69 -9.66 2.35
C ALA A 33 -6.01 -9.37 3.07
N ILE A 34 -7.14 -9.71 2.47
CA ILE A 34 -8.48 -9.58 3.07
C ILE A 34 -8.59 -10.40 4.35
N ASN A 35 -8.20 -11.69 4.31
CA ASN A 35 -8.16 -12.54 5.52
C ASN A 35 -7.24 -11.96 6.61
N ALA A 36 -6.15 -11.28 6.23
CA ALA A 36 -5.26 -10.64 7.18
C ALA A 36 -5.90 -9.37 7.80
N MET A 37 -6.63 -8.59 7.02
CA MET A 37 -7.41 -7.44 7.50
C MET A 37 -8.48 -7.87 8.50
N GLU A 38 -9.28 -8.90 8.17
CA GLU A 38 -10.30 -9.45 9.06
C GLU A 38 -9.70 -9.96 10.38
N ALA A 39 -8.57 -10.67 10.29
CA ALA A 39 -7.89 -11.16 11.48
C ALA A 39 -7.35 -10.01 12.34
N ALA A 40 -6.72 -8.99 11.73
CA ALA A 40 -6.17 -7.84 12.43
C ALA A 40 -7.26 -6.96 13.08
N ALA A 41 -8.46 -6.93 12.52
CA ALA A 41 -9.58 -6.19 13.06
C ALA A 41 -10.15 -6.79 14.36
N ARG A 42 -9.77 -8.03 14.71
CA ARG A 42 -10.26 -8.72 15.91
C ARG A 42 -9.28 -8.67 17.07
N PRO A 43 -9.74 -8.75 18.33
CA PRO A 43 -8.87 -8.90 19.50
C PRO A 43 -8.04 -10.18 19.43
N HIS A 44 -6.80 -10.11 19.90
CA HIS A 44 -5.89 -11.25 20.02
C HIS A 44 -5.27 -11.33 21.41
N HIS A 45 -4.92 -12.55 21.82
CA HIS A 45 -4.19 -12.83 23.05
C HIS A 45 -2.97 -13.69 22.68
N PHE A 46 -1.77 -13.27 23.07
CA PHE A 46 -0.54 -14.01 22.78
C PHE A 46 0.54 -13.77 23.82
N LEU A 47 1.46 -14.71 23.94
CA LEU A 47 2.62 -14.56 24.79
C LEU A 47 3.58 -13.51 24.21
N GLY A 48 3.94 -12.54 25.02
CA GLY A 48 4.87 -11.46 24.68
C GLY A 48 5.78 -11.11 25.84
N ILE A 49 6.48 -10.01 25.72
CA ILE A 49 7.35 -9.45 26.77
C ILE A 49 6.79 -8.09 27.17
N SER A 50 6.64 -7.87 28.48
CA SER A 50 6.21 -6.57 29.03
C SER A 50 7.31 -5.51 28.91
N GLN A 51 6.97 -4.26 29.17
CA GLN A 51 7.95 -3.15 29.21
C GLN A 51 9.04 -3.37 30.27
N GLN A 52 8.76 -4.16 31.30
CA GLN A 52 9.72 -4.52 32.36
C GLN A 52 10.58 -5.75 32.00
N GLY A 53 10.45 -6.29 30.76
CA GLY A 53 11.22 -7.44 30.32
C GLY A 53 10.70 -8.81 30.78
N ASN A 54 9.52 -8.88 31.41
CA ASN A 54 8.94 -10.12 31.89
C ASN A 54 8.03 -10.77 30.84
N ALA A 55 7.96 -12.10 30.83
CA ALA A 55 6.96 -12.83 30.06
C ALA A 55 5.55 -12.43 30.50
N ALA A 56 4.69 -12.10 29.54
CA ALA A 56 3.32 -11.64 29.83
C ALA A 56 2.37 -12.09 28.71
N ILE A 57 1.06 -12.17 29.04
CA ILE A 57 0.03 -12.29 28.01
C ILE A 57 -0.29 -10.87 27.51
N VAL A 58 -0.02 -10.63 26.24
CA VAL A 58 -0.40 -9.39 25.55
C VAL A 58 -1.80 -9.58 24.98
N SER A 59 -2.70 -8.65 25.30
CA SER A 59 -4.05 -8.59 24.75
C SER A 59 -4.18 -7.35 23.86
N THR A 60 -4.66 -7.53 22.63
CA THR A 60 -4.95 -6.43 21.70
C THR A 60 -6.44 -6.24 21.54
N THR A 61 -6.88 -5.05 21.17
CA THR A 61 -8.30 -4.71 20.97
C THR A 61 -8.79 -4.97 19.56
N GLY A 62 -7.87 -5.24 18.62
CA GLY A 62 -8.13 -5.23 17.19
C GLY A 62 -7.88 -3.85 16.57
N ASN A 63 -7.57 -3.84 15.28
CA ASN A 63 -7.35 -2.63 14.49
C ASN A 63 -8.31 -2.63 13.28
N PRO A 64 -9.41 -1.86 13.30
CA PRO A 64 -10.38 -1.80 12.22
C PRO A 64 -9.90 -0.98 11.03
N ASP A 65 -8.80 -0.22 11.16
CA ASP A 65 -8.29 0.71 10.15
C ASP A 65 -7.34 0.04 9.14
N GLY A 66 -7.49 -1.29 8.95
CA GLY A 66 -6.80 -2.02 7.90
C GLY A 66 -7.32 -1.66 6.51
N HIS A 67 -6.43 -1.58 5.51
CA HIS A 67 -6.82 -1.37 4.13
C HIS A 67 -6.02 -2.25 3.17
N LEU A 68 -6.63 -2.58 2.02
CA LEU A 68 -5.98 -3.34 0.96
C LEU A 68 -5.02 -2.45 0.16
N VAL A 69 -3.86 -3.01 -0.22
CA VAL A 69 -2.91 -2.36 -1.14
C VAL A 69 -2.71 -3.25 -2.36
N LEU A 70 -3.06 -2.77 -3.55
CA LEU A 70 -2.83 -3.44 -4.82
C LEU A 70 -1.41 -3.16 -5.30
N ARG A 71 -0.58 -4.21 -5.43
CA ARG A 71 0.84 -4.11 -5.83
C ARG A 71 1.18 -4.80 -7.14
N GLY A 72 0.17 -5.30 -7.87
CA GLY A 72 0.39 -6.21 -8.99
C GLY A 72 0.77 -7.62 -8.54
N GLY A 73 0.94 -8.52 -9.48
CA GLY A 73 1.28 -9.91 -9.24
C GLY A 73 2.04 -10.55 -10.41
N LYS A 74 2.20 -11.88 -10.38
CA LYS A 74 2.85 -12.64 -11.45
C LYS A 74 2.08 -12.55 -12.77
N ASP A 75 0.75 -12.43 -12.68
CA ASP A 75 -0.13 -12.35 -13.85
C ASP A 75 -0.20 -10.93 -14.43
N GLY A 76 0.51 -9.98 -13.82
CA GLY A 76 0.65 -8.61 -14.29
C GLY A 76 0.15 -7.55 -13.30
N PRO A 77 0.02 -6.31 -13.79
CA PRO A 77 -0.51 -5.18 -13.02
C PRO A 77 -1.98 -5.37 -12.61
N ASN A 78 -2.37 -4.76 -11.47
CA ASN A 78 -3.75 -4.80 -10.97
C ASN A 78 -4.28 -3.41 -10.53
N TYR A 79 -3.82 -2.35 -11.18
CA TYR A 79 -4.24 -0.97 -10.92
C TYR A 79 -5.31 -0.45 -11.88
N ALA A 80 -5.57 -1.13 -12.99
CA ALA A 80 -6.61 -0.73 -13.94
C ALA A 80 -8.01 -0.72 -13.27
N LEU A 81 -8.91 0.15 -13.74
CA LEU A 81 -10.24 0.36 -13.16
C LEU A 81 -10.98 -0.95 -12.86
N ALA A 82 -11.01 -1.88 -13.81
CA ALA A 82 -11.69 -3.18 -13.62
C ALA A 82 -11.10 -4.00 -12.45
N ALA A 83 -9.78 -3.96 -12.24
CA ALA A 83 -9.14 -4.67 -11.14
C ALA A 83 -9.42 -3.96 -9.79
N VAL A 84 -9.42 -2.63 -9.77
CA VAL A 84 -9.79 -1.82 -8.60
C VAL A 84 -11.24 -2.09 -8.19
N GLU A 85 -12.19 -2.08 -9.14
CA GLU A 85 -13.60 -2.36 -8.89
C GLU A 85 -13.82 -3.81 -8.40
N ALA A 86 -13.15 -4.79 -9.01
CA ALA A 86 -13.24 -6.19 -8.59
C ALA A 86 -12.73 -6.38 -7.16
N ALA A 87 -11.61 -5.75 -6.79
CA ALA A 87 -11.06 -5.80 -5.44
C ALA A 87 -11.98 -5.10 -4.43
N ALA A 88 -12.53 -3.93 -4.78
CA ALA A 88 -13.48 -3.20 -3.96
C ALA A 88 -14.78 -3.98 -3.73
N ALA A 89 -15.29 -4.63 -4.78
CA ALA A 89 -16.46 -5.51 -4.66
C ALA A 89 -16.20 -6.73 -3.77
N GLN A 90 -14.99 -7.28 -3.76
CA GLN A 90 -14.64 -8.35 -2.84
C GLN A 90 -14.58 -7.86 -1.40
N LEU A 91 -13.93 -6.73 -1.13
CA LEU A 91 -13.94 -6.10 0.20
C LEU A 91 -15.36 -5.89 0.72
N ALA A 92 -16.26 -5.37 -0.12
CA ALA A 92 -17.66 -5.14 0.25
C ALA A 92 -18.40 -6.45 0.57
N ARG A 93 -18.18 -7.53 -0.18
CA ARG A 93 -18.76 -8.85 0.11
C ARG A 93 -18.33 -9.40 1.47
N ASP A 94 -17.09 -9.13 1.87
CA ASP A 94 -16.50 -9.58 3.12
C ASP A 94 -16.80 -8.58 4.28
N GLY A 95 -17.67 -7.58 4.05
CA GLY A 95 -18.09 -6.60 5.05
C GLY A 95 -17.02 -5.57 5.43
N LEU A 96 -15.99 -5.43 4.60
CA LEU A 96 -14.90 -4.47 4.79
C LEU A 96 -15.15 -3.18 3.98
N PRO A 97 -14.54 -2.04 4.38
CA PRO A 97 -14.62 -0.81 3.60
C PRO A 97 -14.08 -1.04 2.17
N ALA A 98 -14.90 -0.72 1.15
CA ALA A 98 -14.57 -0.88 -0.27
C ALA A 98 -13.60 0.21 -0.75
N ARG A 99 -12.52 0.44 -0.01
CA ARG A 99 -11.46 1.41 -0.26
C ARG A 99 -10.12 0.73 -0.21
N LEU A 100 -9.25 1.09 -1.14
CA LEU A 100 -7.93 0.49 -1.29
C LEU A 100 -6.88 1.52 -1.71
N MET A 101 -5.62 1.16 -1.51
CA MET A 101 -4.46 1.92 -1.98
C MET A 101 -3.87 1.22 -3.21
N VAL A 102 -3.34 1.98 -4.16
CA VAL A 102 -2.57 1.45 -5.29
C VAL A 102 -1.09 1.73 -5.07
N ASP A 103 -0.30 0.67 -5.01
CA ASP A 103 1.16 0.73 -5.06
C ASP A 103 1.59 0.86 -6.52
N CYS A 104 2.12 2.01 -6.89
CA CYS A 104 2.54 2.32 -8.26
C CYS A 104 3.85 1.62 -8.66
N SER A 105 4.57 1.03 -7.70
CA SER A 105 5.81 0.29 -7.91
C SER A 105 5.58 -1.22 -8.10
N HIS A 106 6.55 -2.04 -7.78
CA HIS A 106 6.48 -3.52 -7.74
C HIS A 106 5.92 -4.14 -9.02
N GLY A 107 4.89 -5.00 -8.88
CA GLY A 107 4.24 -5.66 -10.00
C GLY A 107 3.47 -4.70 -10.93
N ASN A 108 2.95 -3.61 -10.39
CA ASN A 108 2.22 -2.60 -11.15
C ASN A 108 3.11 -1.84 -12.12
N SER A 109 4.37 -1.61 -11.79
CA SER A 109 5.38 -1.02 -12.68
C SER A 109 6.22 -2.05 -13.43
N ASN A 110 5.96 -3.35 -13.27
CA ASN A 110 6.82 -4.45 -13.72
C ASN A 110 8.27 -4.29 -13.21
N LYS A 111 8.44 -3.75 -12.00
CA LYS A 111 9.73 -3.44 -11.35
C LYS A 111 10.61 -2.42 -12.10
N ASP A 112 10.05 -1.68 -13.04
CA ASP A 112 10.70 -0.52 -13.66
C ASP A 112 10.18 0.75 -12.96
N TYR A 113 11.03 1.36 -12.13
CA TYR A 113 10.66 2.55 -11.35
C TYR A 113 10.13 3.71 -12.21
N ARG A 114 10.59 3.83 -13.48
CA ARG A 114 10.16 4.87 -14.41
C ARG A 114 8.68 4.74 -14.80
N ARG A 115 8.12 3.55 -14.70
CA ARG A 115 6.71 3.28 -15.00
C ARG A 115 5.76 3.69 -13.90
N GLN A 116 6.25 4.01 -12.71
CA GLN A 116 5.42 4.50 -11.60
C GLN A 116 4.59 5.74 -12.03
N SER A 117 5.17 6.62 -12.86
CA SER A 117 4.47 7.79 -13.39
C SER A 117 3.23 7.41 -14.20
N ALA A 118 3.35 6.46 -15.13
CA ALA A 118 2.22 6.01 -15.95
C ALA A 118 1.13 5.34 -15.09
N VAL A 119 1.52 4.57 -14.07
CA VAL A 119 0.56 3.94 -13.14
C VAL A 119 -0.19 5.01 -12.37
N LEU A 120 0.50 6.02 -11.83
CA LEU A 120 -0.15 7.09 -11.08
C LEU A 120 -1.09 7.91 -11.96
N SER A 121 -0.68 8.26 -13.19
CA SER A 121 -1.53 9.02 -14.12
C SER A 121 -2.83 8.28 -14.41
N GLU A 122 -2.80 6.97 -14.65
CA GLU A 122 -4.02 6.17 -14.85
C GLU A 122 -4.90 6.15 -13.58
N VAL A 123 -4.31 6.05 -12.40
CA VAL A 123 -5.06 6.14 -11.13
C VAL A 123 -5.67 7.54 -10.95
N ALA A 124 -4.93 8.59 -11.29
CA ALA A 124 -5.45 9.97 -11.26
C ALA A 124 -6.64 10.16 -12.23
N ASP A 125 -6.60 9.52 -13.40
CA ASP A 125 -7.74 9.55 -14.35
C ASP A 125 -8.95 8.81 -13.78
N GLN A 126 -8.77 7.68 -13.11
CA GLN A 126 -9.87 7.00 -12.41
C GLN A 126 -10.48 7.89 -11.33
N VAL A 127 -9.65 8.60 -10.55
CA VAL A 127 -10.14 9.56 -9.55
C VAL A 127 -10.93 10.68 -10.23
N ARG A 128 -10.42 11.30 -11.32
CA ARG A 128 -11.14 12.33 -12.09
C ARG A 128 -12.47 11.85 -12.63
N ALA A 129 -12.55 10.57 -13.02
CA ALA A 129 -13.78 9.93 -13.48
C ALA A 129 -14.77 9.60 -12.34
N GLY A 130 -14.44 9.93 -11.08
CA GLY A 130 -15.32 9.77 -9.93
C GLY A 130 -15.17 8.43 -9.18
N SER A 131 -14.10 7.67 -9.40
CA SER A 131 -13.84 6.46 -8.59
C SER A 131 -13.72 6.82 -7.12
N VAL A 132 -14.55 6.17 -6.29
CA VAL A 132 -14.57 6.34 -4.82
C VAL A 132 -13.74 5.28 -4.09
N HIS A 133 -13.17 4.33 -4.83
CA HIS A 133 -12.50 3.16 -4.25
C HIS A 133 -11.03 3.40 -3.93
N VAL A 134 -10.36 4.28 -4.68
CA VAL A 134 -8.95 4.61 -4.42
C VAL A 134 -8.85 5.64 -3.32
N MET A 135 -8.29 5.24 -2.17
CA MET A 135 -8.07 6.12 -1.01
C MET A 135 -6.67 6.75 -1.02
N GLY A 136 -5.74 6.24 -1.81
CA GLY A 136 -4.37 6.74 -1.89
C GLY A 136 -3.49 5.91 -2.81
N VAL A 137 -2.28 6.41 -3.00
CA VAL A 137 -1.23 5.76 -3.78
C VAL A 137 0.04 5.58 -2.96
N MET A 138 0.89 4.65 -3.39
CA MET A 138 2.23 4.46 -2.84
C MET A 138 3.24 4.61 -3.97
N LEU A 139 4.30 5.39 -3.73
CA LEU A 139 5.41 5.61 -4.64
C LEU A 139 6.73 5.24 -3.97
N GLU A 140 7.61 4.58 -4.70
CA GLU A 140 9.00 4.41 -4.30
C GLU A 140 9.82 5.59 -4.83
N SER A 141 10.19 6.50 -3.93
CA SER A 141 10.82 7.78 -4.22
C SER A 141 12.05 8.02 -3.36
N HIS A 142 13.05 8.67 -3.92
CA HIS A 142 14.23 9.12 -3.20
C HIS A 142 14.71 10.49 -3.78
N LEU A 143 15.82 11.06 -3.25
CA LEU A 143 16.34 12.32 -3.76
C LEU A 143 16.88 12.20 -5.20
N VAL A 144 17.52 11.04 -5.51
CA VAL A 144 18.12 10.73 -6.81
C VAL A 144 17.47 9.45 -7.37
N ALA A 145 17.16 9.46 -8.67
CA ALA A 145 16.51 8.34 -9.35
C ALA A 145 17.41 7.09 -9.44
N GLY A 146 16.76 5.94 -9.54
CA GLY A 146 17.40 4.63 -9.68
C GLY A 146 17.80 4.01 -8.35
N ASN A 147 18.78 3.12 -8.40
CA ASN A 147 19.40 2.50 -7.24
C ASN A 147 20.88 2.25 -7.48
N GLN A 148 21.60 1.94 -6.41
CA GLN A 148 23.02 1.60 -6.42
C GLN A 148 23.30 0.39 -5.54
N LYS A 149 24.38 -0.32 -5.83
CA LYS A 149 24.91 -1.36 -4.95
C LYS A 149 25.78 -0.72 -3.87
N ILE A 150 25.80 -1.30 -2.69
CA ILE A 150 26.72 -0.88 -1.62
C ILE A 150 28.14 -1.29 -2.04
N PRO A 151 29.05 -0.34 -2.32
CA PRO A 151 30.43 -0.64 -2.65
C PRO A 151 31.26 -0.98 -1.40
N ALA A 152 32.45 -1.54 -1.59
CA ALA A 152 33.40 -1.77 -0.49
C ALA A 152 33.85 -0.44 0.17
N ASP A 153 34.05 0.59 -0.66
CA ASP A 153 34.29 1.96 -0.21
C ASP A 153 32.98 2.73 -0.13
N LEU A 154 32.49 2.95 1.08
CA LEU A 154 31.24 3.67 1.33
C LEU A 154 31.28 5.15 0.91
N SER A 155 32.47 5.75 0.73
CA SER A 155 32.59 7.12 0.22
C SER A 155 32.20 7.25 -1.25
N ALA A 156 32.16 6.15 -1.98
CA ALA A 156 31.70 6.11 -3.38
C ALA A 156 30.16 6.06 -3.53
N LEU A 157 29.40 6.02 -2.43
CA LEU A 157 27.93 6.06 -2.48
C LEU A 157 27.44 7.42 -2.96
N THR A 158 26.50 7.41 -3.89
CA THR A 158 25.74 8.59 -4.27
C THR A 158 24.73 8.90 -3.17
N TYR A 159 24.90 10.05 -2.51
CA TYR A 159 23.95 10.49 -1.48
C TYR A 159 22.55 10.67 -2.07
N GLY A 160 21.55 10.12 -1.37
CA GLY A 160 20.15 10.24 -1.78
C GLY A 160 19.71 9.29 -2.89
N GLN A 161 20.53 8.30 -3.28
CA GLN A 161 20.13 7.22 -4.17
C GLN A 161 19.89 5.93 -3.39
N SER A 162 18.81 5.21 -3.72
CA SER A 162 18.42 3.96 -3.04
C SER A 162 19.52 2.89 -3.13
N ILE A 163 19.67 2.11 -2.05
CA ILE A 163 20.52 0.91 -2.01
C ILE A 163 19.71 -0.40 -2.07
N THR A 164 18.42 -0.30 -2.24
CA THR A 164 17.47 -1.41 -2.40
C THR A 164 16.75 -1.28 -3.74
N ASP A 165 15.42 -1.13 -3.75
CA ASP A 165 14.64 -1.00 -4.97
C ASP A 165 14.87 0.37 -5.62
N ALA A 166 14.83 0.39 -6.97
CA ALA A 166 15.04 1.63 -7.72
C ALA A 166 13.84 2.56 -7.58
N CYS A 167 14.12 3.82 -7.27
CA CYS A 167 13.15 4.86 -6.97
C CYS A 167 13.06 5.90 -8.10
N ILE A 168 11.94 6.61 -8.18
CA ILE A 168 11.86 7.90 -8.88
C ILE A 168 12.55 8.98 -8.05
N ASP A 169 12.97 10.08 -8.67
CA ASP A 169 13.55 11.21 -7.95
C ASP A 169 12.48 12.13 -7.33
N LEU A 170 12.94 13.04 -6.46
CA LEU A 170 12.06 13.98 -5.77
C LEU A 170 11.35 14.94 -6.75
N PRO A 171 11.98 15.53 -7.78
CA PRO A 171 11.27 16.38 -8.75
C PRO A 171 10.13 15.63 -9.46
N THR A 172 10.35 14.40 -9.93
CA THR A 172 9.32 13.56 -10.52
C THR A 172 8.19 13.30 -9.53
N THR A 173 8.53 12.96 -8.28
CA THR A 173 7.55 12.71 -7.22
C THR A 173 6.65 13.92 -6.97
N LEU A 174 7.21 15.12 -6.90
CA LEU A 174 6.44 16.37 -6.69
C LEU A 174 5.47 16.62 -7.85
N GLY A 175 5.91 16.41 -9.10
CA GLY A 175 5.03 16.51 -10.27
C GLY A 175 3.85 15.54 -10.22
N LEU A 176 4.09 14.29 -9.82
CA LEU A 176 3.06 13.27 -9.69
C LEU A 176 2.07 13.55 -8.55
N LEU A 177 2.56 14.07 -7.43
CA LEU A 177 1.69 14.48 -6.32
C LEU A 177 0.79 15.64 -6.71
N GLU A 178 1.28 16.62 -7.48
CA GLU A 178 0.47 17.72 -7.99
C GLU A 178 -0.57 17.25 -9.01
N GLU A 179 -0.22 16.29 -9.89
CA GLU A 179 -1.17 15.66 -10.81
C GLU A 179 -2.33 15.00 -10.06
N LEU A 180 -2.03 14.18 -9.05
CA LEU A 180 -3.05 13.52 -8.24
C LEU A 180 -3.88 14.52 -7.42
N ALA A 181 -3.25 15.53 -6.84
CA ALA A 181 -3.95 16.59 -6.13
C ALA A 181 -4.90 17.38 -7.06
N GLY A 182 -4.50 17.62 -8.30
CA GLY A 182 -5.34 18.22 -9.33
C GLY A 182 -6.57 17.37 -9.64
N ALA A 183 -6.39 16.03 -9.75
CA ALA A 183 -7.51 15.11 -9.94
C ALA A 183 -8.52 15.16 -8.78
N VAL A 184 -8.04 15.18 -7.54
CA VAL A 184 -8.89 15.27 -6.33
C VAL A 184 -9.62 16.61 -6.27
N ARG A 185 -8.95 17.73 -6.58
CA ARG A 185 -9.58 19.06 -6.62
C ARG A 185 -10.71 19.12 -7.63
N ALA A 186 -10.51 18.61 -8.85
CA ALA A 186 -11.53 18.58 -9.90
C ALA A 186 -12.80 17.84 -9.46
N VAL A 187 -12.67 16.68 -8.81
CA VAL A 187 -13.83 15.94 -8.30
C VAL A 187 -14.56 16.71 -7.20
N ARG A 188 -13.83 17.34 -6.27
CA ARG A 188 -14.44 18.13 -5.19
C ARG A 188 -15.21 19.33 -5.74
N GLU A 189 -14.68 20.01 -6.74
CA GLU A 189 -15.36 21.13 -7.42
C GLU A 189 -16.66 20.69 -8.11
N GLN A 190 -16.63 19.54 -8.80
CA GLN A 190 -17.82 18.96 -9.41
C GLN A 190 -18.90 18.59 -8.39
N GLN A 191 -18.50 18.01 -7.25
CA GLN A 191 -19.42 17.67 -6.16
C GLN A 191 -20.06 18.91 -5.53
N LEU A 192 -19.29 19.99 -5.33
CA LEU A 192 -19.80 21.26 -4.82
C LEU A 192 -20.74 21.97 -5.80
N ALA A 193 -20.50 21.83 -7.09
CA ALA A 193 -21.37 22.44 -8.11
C ALA A 193 -22.69 21.66 -8.34
N ALA A 194 -22.79 20.44 -7.83
CA ALA A 194 -23.98 19.58 -7.94
C ALA A 194 -24.97 19.73 -6.76
N VAL A 195 -24.62 20.53 -5.75
CA VAL A 195 -25.43 20.86 -4.55
C VAL A 195 -26.06 22.25 -4.71
#